data_0ee80dd44888f297e72d6888cc541588
#
_entry.id   0ee80dd44888f297e72d6888cc541588
#
_cell.length_a   1.000
_cell.length_b   1.000
_cell.length_c   1.000
_cell.angle_alpha   90.00
_cell.angle_beta   90.00
_cell.angle_gamma   90.00
#
_symmetry.space_group_name_H-M   'P 1'
#
loop_
_entity.id
_entity.type
_entity.pdbx_description
1 polymer ?
#
loop_
_entity_poly.entity_id
_entity_poly.type
_entity_poly.pdbx_seq_one_letter_code
_entity_poly.pdbx_strand_id
1 'polypeptide(L)'
;MWYVVRAAKEKTMIQKLIEKIQKTKAPICVGLDPMLNYIPEYILKKSFREFGETLEGAADAIWNFNKEIVDHTWDLIPAVKPQIAMYEQFGIEGLKAYDRTVKYCHEKGLVVIADAKRGD
;
A
#
# COMPACT_ATOMS: atom_id res chain seq x y z
N MET A 1 31.79 -0.08 -36.29
CA MET A 1 31.32 1.01 -35.44
C MET A 1 30.44 0.38 -34.34
N TRP A 2 30.92 0.40 -33.11
CA TRP A 2 30.19 -0.19 -31.99
C TRP A 2 29.25 0.87 -31.41
N TYR A 3 27.97 0.67 -31.56
CA TYR A 3 26.99 1.50 -30.85
C TYR A 3 26.87 0.98 -29.40
N VAL A 4 27.47 1.70 -28.48
CA VAL A 4 27.16 1.51 -27.05
C VAL A 4 25.79 2.08 -26.82
N VAL A 5 24.76 1.25 -26.84
CA VAL A 5 23.46 1.60 -26.28
C VAL A 5 23.67 1.71 -24.76
N ARG A 6 23.90 2.91 -24.26
CA ARG A 6 23.78 3.18 -22.83
C ARG A 6 22.32 2.94 -22.48
N ALA A 7 22.03 1.78 -21.90
CA ALA A 7 20.76 1.59 -21.21
C ALA A 7 20.59 2.76 -20.24
N ALA A 8 19.46 3.46 -20.34
CA ALA A 8 19.15 4.54 -19.40
C ALA A 8 19.26 3.96 -17.99
N LYS A 9 20.14 4.53 -17.17
CA LYS A 9 20.37 4.05 -15.82
C LYS A 9 19.06 4.12 -15.06
N GLU A 10 18.58 2.98 -14.59
CA GLU A 10 17.33 2.91 -13.85
C GLU A 10 17.41 3.80 -12.60
N LYS A 11 16.37 4.60 -12.33
CA LYS A 11 16.31 5.49 -11.18
C LYS A 11 16.30 4.69 -9.89
N THR A 12 17.07 5.14 -8.91
CA THR A 12 16.99 4.58 -7.54
C THR A 12 15.66 4.92 -6.89
N MET A 13 15.28 4.19 -5.83
CA MET A 13 14.06 4.48 -5.07
C MET A 13 14.08 5.88 -4.46
N ILE A 14 15.23 6.35 -3.99
CA ILE A 14 15.39 7.72 -3.46
C ILE A 14 15.14 8.76 -4.56
N GLN A 15 15.64 8.55 -5.76
CA GLN A 15 15.38 9.46 -6.89
C GLN A 15 13.89 9.50 -7.23
N LYS A 16 13.24 8.34 -7.29
CA LYS A 16 11.79 8.23 -7.51
C LYS A 16 11.00 8.99 -6.43
N LEU A 17 11.38 8.84 -5.16
CA LEU A 17 10.74 9.53 -4.04
C LEU A 17 10.90 11.06 -4.14
N ILE A 18 12.11 11.54 -4.41
CA ILE A 18 12.39 12.98 -4.57
C ILE A 18 11.55 13.57 -5.70
N GLU A 19 11.52 12.90 -6.86
CA GLU A 19 10.71 13.36 -7.99
C GLU A 19 9.22 13.40 -7.67
N LYS A 20 8.71 12.41 -6.93
CA LYS A 20 7.30 12.39 -6.50
C LYS A 20 7.00 13.53 -5.51
N ILE A 21 7.89 13.82 -4.56
CA ILE A 21 7.76 14.96 -3.64
C ILE A 21 7.71 16.27 -4.42
N GLN A 22 8.60 16.45 -5.38
CA GLN A 22 8.63 17.64 -6.23
C GLN A 22 7.35 17.79 -7.05
N LYS A 23 6.86 16.69 -7.63
CA LYS A 23 5.64 16.68 -8.45
C LYS A 23 4.39 16.97 -7.63
N THR A 24 4.25 16.36 -6.46
CA THR A 24 3.07 16.53 -5.58
C THR A 24 3.16 17.77 -4.72
N LYS A 25 4.35 18.37 -4.58
CA LYS A 25 4.65 19.46 -3.66
C LYS A 25 4.27 19.16 -2.21
N ALA A 26 4.31 17.90 -1.84
CA ALA A 26 3.89 17.41 -0.54
C ALA A 26 4.88 16.35 -0.04
N PRO A 27 5.76 16.65 0.93
CA PRO A 27 6.66 15.67 1.52
C PRO A 27 5.91 14.83 2.59
N ILE A 28 4.88 14.14 2.16
CA ILE A 28 3.95 13.40 3.03
C ILE A 28 4.00 11.91 2.71
N CYS A 29 3.95 11.08 3.75
CA CYS A 29 3.76 9.65 3.65
C CYS A 29 2.50 9.25 4.41
N VAL A 30 1.60 8.51 3.77
CA VAL A 30 0.41 7.98 4.41
C VAL A 30 0.69 6.59 4.96
N GLY A 31 0.51 6.41 6.27
CA GLY A 31 0.54 5.10 6.91
C GLY A 31 -0.70 4.28 6.55
N LEU A 32 -0.48 3.06 6.08
CA LEU A 32 -1.56 2.08 5.86
C LEU A 32 -1.47 0.99 6.93
N ASP A 33 -1.90 1.37 8.13
CA ASP A 33 -1.84 0.55 9.36
C ASP A 33 -3.26 0.19 9.80
N PRO A 34 -3.98 -0.66 9.05
CA PRO A 34 -5.41 -0.86 9.25
C PRO A 34 -5.69 -1.65 10.53
N MET A 35 -6.65 -1.15 11.30
CA MET A 35 -7.30 -1.87 12.38
C MET A 35 -8.79 -1.96 12.08
N LEU A 36 -9.43 -3.08 12.43
CA LEU A 36 -10.85 -3.27 12.09
C LEU A 36 -11.77 -2.17 12.63
N ASN A 37 -11.44 -1.64 13.81
CA ASN A 37 -12.21 -0.54 14.42
C ASN A 37 -12.00 0.83 13.74
N TYR A 38 -11.04 0.95 12.81
CA TYR A 38 -10.86 2.15 11.98
C TYR A 38 -11.63 2.07 10.66
N ILE A 39 -12.03 0.85 10.27
CA ILE A 39 -12.70 0.62 9.00
C ILE A 39 -14.16 1.06 9.11
N PRO A 40 -14.66 1.89 8.18
CA PRO A 40 -16.04 2.28 8.14
C PRO A 40 -17.00 1.09 8.11
N GLU A 41 -18.11 1.21 8.84
CA GLU A 41 -19.06 0.13 9.02
C GLU A 41 -19.61 -0.43 7.68
N TYR A 42 -19.79 0.42 6.70
CA TYR A 42 -20.30 -0.01 5.39
C TYR A 42 -19.33 -0.97 4.67
N ILE A 43 -18.01 -0.77 4.83
CA ILE A 43 -16.99 -1.68 4.28
C ILE A 43 -17.01 -3.00 5.04
N LEU A 44 -16.99 -2.95 6.38
CA LEU A 44 -17.03 -4.15 7.22
C LEU A 44 -18.28 -4.99 6.92
N LYS A 45 -19.45 -4.38 6.90
CA LYS A 45 -20.70 -5.08 6.59
C LYS A 45 -20.69 -5.73 5.22
N LYS A 46 -20.16 -5.06 4.21
CA LYS A 46 -20.04 -5.61 2.86
C LYS A 46 -19.14 -6.84 2.84
N SER A 47 -17.94 -6.73 3.39
CA SER A 47 -16.95 -7.81 3.40
C SER A 47 -17.42 -9.00 4.23
N PHE A 48 -18.02 -8.76 5.40
CA PHE A 48 -18.55 -9.84 6.25
C PHE A 48 -19.82 -10.49 5.67
N ARG A 49 -20.60 -9.77 4.89
CA ARG A 49 -21.73 -10.37 4.16
C ARG A 49 -21.24 -11.33 3.07
N GLU A 50 -20.14 -11.00 2.40
CA GLU A 50 -19.59 -11.79 1.30
C GLU A 50 -18.75 -12.98 1.80
N PHE A 51 -17.90 -12.78 2.80
CA PHE A 51 -16.91 -13.76 3.28
C PHE A 51 -17.17 -14.25 4.72
N GLY A 52 -18.20 -13.74 5.39
CA GLY A 52 -18.47 -14.03 6.79
C GLY A 52 -17.56 -13.25 7.77
N GLU A 53 -17.82 -13.41 9.05
CA GLU A 53 -16.96 -12.89 10.13
C GLU A 53 -15.75 -13.82 10.33
N THR A 54 -14.87 -13.84 9.35
CA THR A 54 -13.70 -14.70 9.23
C THR A 54 -12.44 -13.87 9.01
N LEU A 55 -11.27 -14.49 9.06
CA LEU A 55 -10.01 -13.83 8.69
C LEU A 55 -10.04 -13.36 7.24
N GLU A 56 -10.67 -14.12 6.34
CA GLU A 56 -10.87 -13.71 4.95
C GLU A 56 -11.74 -12.47 4.84
N GLY A 57 -12.86 -12.41 5.55
CA GLY A 57 -13.74 -11.24 5.60
C GLY A 57 -13.03 -10.01 6.18
N ALA A 58 -12.25 -10.18 7.25
CA ALA A 58 -11.44 -9.12 7.82
C ALA A 58 -10.38 -8.61 6.83
N ALA A 59 -9.67 -9.51 6.17
CA ALA A 59 -8.66 -9.16 5.16
C ALA A 59 -9.27 -8.44 3.96
N ASP A 60 -10.43 -8.87 3.49
CA ASP A 60 -11.17 -8.19 2.41
C ASP A 60 -11.58 -6.78 2.82
N ALA A 61 -12.05 -6.59 4.06
CA ALA A 61 -12.38 -5.27 4.59
C ALA A 61 -11.14 -4.35 4.65
N ILE A 62 -10.00 -4.87 5.09
CA ILE A 62 -8.73 -4.14 5.11
C ILE A 62 -8.32 -3.72 3.69
N TRP A 63 -8.38 -4.64 2.75
CA TRP A 63 -8.08 -4.33 1.34
C TRP A 63 -8.97 -3.22 0.79
N ASN A 64 -10.28 -3.33 0.96
CA ASN A 64 -11.23 -2.33 0.46
C ASN A 64 -11.03 -0.96 1.12
N PHE A 65 -10.71 -0.93 2.42
CA PHE A 65 -10.39 0.30 3.13
C PHE A 65 -9.12 0.96 2.59
N ASN A 66 -8.04 0.21 2.45
CA ASN A 66 -6.79 0.71 1.87
C ASN A 66 -7.01 1.22 0.44
N LYS A 67 -7.76 0.47 -0.35
CA LYS A 67 -8.08 0.86 -1.73
C LYS A 67 -8.78 2.22 -1.77
N GLU A 68 -9.77 2.44 -0.94
CA GLU A 68 -10.46 3.74 -0.90
C GLU A 68 -9.53 4.88 -0.47
N ILE A 69 -8.65 4.66 0.51
CA ILE A 69 -7.65 5.66 0.91
C ILE A 69 -6.74 6.00 -0.27
N VAL A 70 -6.21 4.99 -0.95
CA VAL A 70 -5.32 5.18 -2.10
C VAL A 70 -6.03 5.87 -3.24
N ASP A 71 -7.25 5.48 -3.57
CA ASP A 71 -8.04 6.07 -4.66
C ASP A 71 -8.25 7.59 -4.46
N HIS A 72 -8.36 8.03 -3.20
CA HIS A 72 -8.59 9.44 -2.88
C HIS A 72 -7.31 10.25 -2.62
N THR A 73 -6.15 9.61 -2.55
CA THR A 73 -4.91 10.28 -2.14
C THR A 73 -3.73 10.11 -3.10
N TRP A 74 -3.78 9.14 -4.02
CA TRP A 74 -2.62 8.75 -4.83
C TRP A 74 -1.99 9.89 -5.64
N ASP A 75 -2.78 10.85 -6.07
CA ASP A 75 -2.34 12.02 -6.84
C ASP A 75 -1.87 13.19 -5.96
N LEU A 76 -2.09 13.11 -4.66
CA LEU A 76 -1.76 14.14 -3.67
C LEU A 76 -0.50 13.84 -2.87
N ILE A 77 -0.08 12.58 -2.81
CA ILE A 77 1.02 12.10 -1.96
C ILE A 77 2.10 11.37 -2.77
N PRO A 78 3.36 11.42 -2.34
CA PRO A 78 4.45 10.71 -2.99
C PRO A 78 4.58 9.24 -2.56
N ALA A 79 4.19 8.90 -1.33
CA ALA A 79 4.50 7.61 -0.73
C ALA A 79 3.43 7.13 0.25
N VAL A 80 3.38 5.81 0.42
CA VAL A 80 2.64 5.12 1.49
C VAL A 80 3.59 4.24 2.29
N LYS A 81 3.23 3.97 3.55
CA LYS A 81 4.00 3.11 4.44
C LYS A 81 3.08 2.10 5.14
N PRO A 82 2.84 0.94 4.54
CA PRO A 82 2.12 -0.13 5.22
C PRO A 82 3.01 -0.81 6.26
N GLN A 83 2.48 -1.01 7.46
CA GLN A 83 3.13 -1.77 8.53
C GLN A 83 2.66 -3.22 8.48
N ILE A 84 3.55 -4.13 8.12
CA ILE A 84 3.20 -5.53 7.85
C ILE A 84 2.56 -6.25 9.05
N ALA A 85 2.95 -5.89 10.28
CA ALA A 85 2.40 -6.51 11.48
C ALA A 85 0.87 -6.37 11.59
N MET A 86 0.31 -5.27 11.09
CA MET A 86 -1.14 -5.03 11.07
C MET A 86 -1.89 -6.00 10.16
N TYR A 87 -1.20 -6.57 9.19
CA TYR A 87 -1.73 -7.56 8.24
C TYR A 87 -1.45 -8.99 8.72
N GLU A 88 -0.28 -9.23 9.28
CA GLU A 88 0.13 -10.55 9.79
C GLU A 88 -0.82 -11.08 10.88
N GLN A 89 -1.42 -10.20 11.68
CA GLN A 89 -2.38 -10.61 12.70
C GLN A 89 -3.61 -11.37 12.15
N PHE A 90 -3.88 -11.22 10.85
CA PHE A 90 -4.95 -11.94 10.15
C PHE A 90 -4.44 -13.16 9.37
N GLY A 91 -3.21 -13.61 9.64
CA GLY A 91 -2.61 -14.77 9.01
C GLY A 91 -2.37 -14.59 7.51
N ILE A 92 -2.49 -15.69 6.78
CA ILE A 92 -2.22 -15.69 5.32
C ILE A 92 -3.17 -14.74 4.57
N GLU A 93 -4.41 -14.65 4.96
CA GLU A 93 -5.39 -13.77 4.32
C GLU A 93 -4.99 -12.29 4.49
N GLY A 94 -4.50 -11.93 5.68
CA GLY A 94 -3.94 -10.60 5.92
C GLY A 94 -2.72 -10.30 5.05
N LEU A 95 -1.81 -11.26 4.88
CA LEU A 95 -0.65 -11.11 4.00
C LEU A 95 -1.04 -11.00 2.52
N LYS A 96 -2.09 -11.68 2.08
CA LYS A 96 -2.66 -11.48 0.74
C LYS A 96 -3.19 -10.04 0.56
N ALA A 97 -3.86 -9.50 1.58
CA ALA A 97 -4.33 -8.11 1.56
C ALA A 97 -3.15 -7.12 1.52
N TYR A 98 -2.06 -7.40 2.25
CA TYR A 98 -0.82 -6.63 2.18
C TYR A 98 -0.23 -6.62 0.76
N ASP A 99 -0.01 -7.79 0.18
CA ASP A 99 0.54 -7.93 -1.18
C ASP A 99 -0.32 -7.20 -2.21
N ARG A 100 -1.62 -7.36 -2.12
CA ARG A 100 -2.58 -6.67 -3.00
C ARG A 100 -2.52 -5.17 -2.85
N THR A 101 -2.40 -4.66 -1.62
CA THR A 101 -2.26 -3.23 -1.32
C THR A 101 -0.97 -2.66 -1.93
N VAL A 102 0.16 -3.35 -1.73
CA VAL A 102 1.47 -2.93 -2.27
C VAL A 102 1.43 -2.85 -3.80
N LYS A 103 0.92 -3.88 -4.46
CA LYS A 103 0.76 -3.91 -5.93
C LYS A 103 -0.10 -2.76 -6.43
N TYR A 104 -1.22 -2.51 -5.78
CA TYR A 104 -2.12 -1.41 -6.14
C TYR A 104 -1.47 -0.04 -6.00
N CYS A 105 -0.73 0.18 -4.92
CA CYS A 105 0.03 1.42 -4.73
C CYS A 105 1.10 1.61 -5.83
N HIS A 106 1.79 0.55 -6.24
CA HIS A 106 2.74 0.61 -7.35
C HIS A 106 2.05 0.94 -8.68
N GLU A 107 0.89 0.36 -8.96
CA GLU A 107 0.09 0.67 -10.15
C GLU A 107 -0.30 2.15 -10.20
N LYS A 108 -0.55 2.76 -9.06
CA LYS A 108 -0.82 4.20 -8.92
C LYS A 108 0.43 5.08 -8.96
N GLY A 109 1.61 4.50 -9.09
CA GLY A 109 2.89 5.20 -9.13
C GLY A 109 3.38 5.71 -7.78
N LEU A 110 2.84 5.22 -6.68
CA LEU A 110 3.30 5.56 -5.33
C LEU A 110 4.59 4.83 -4.98
N VAL A 111 5.45 5.50 -4.21
CA VAL A 111 6.57 4.84 -3.53
C VAL A 111 6.02 4.12 -2.30
N VAL A 112 6.39 2.85 -2.13
CA VAL A 112 5.97 2.05 -0.98
C VAL A 112 7.14 1.85 -0.03
N ILE A 113 6.96 2.26 1.21
CA ILE A 113 7.92 2.04 2.31
C ILE A 113 7.40 0.87 3.14
N ALA A 114 8.03 -0.29 3.00
CA ALA A 114 7.65 -1.47 3.78
C ALA A 114 8.20 -1.35 5.21
N ASP A 115 7.30 -1.13 6.17
CA ASP A 115 7.67 -1.14 7.59
C ASP A 115 7.51 -2.57 8.13
N ALA A 116 8.62 -3.27 8.26
CA ALA A 116 8.62 -4.69 8.60
C ALA A 116 9.31 -5.00 9.92
N LYS A 117 9.82 -4.07 10.66
CA LYS A 117 10.47 -4.21 11.99
C LYS A 117 10.84 -5.65 12.37
N ARG A 118 11.96 -6.16 11.88
CA ARG A 118 12.52 -7.45 12.25
C ARG A 118 13.78 -7.25 13.10
N GLY A 119 13.90 -8.01 14.19
CA GLY A 119 14.98 -7.87 15.16
C GLY A 119 16.22 -8.73 14.87
N ASP A 120 16.21 -9.42 13.78
CA ASP A 120 17.26 -10.32 13.33
C ASP A 120 18.38 -9.54 12.58
#